data_8c00a11b0894127053bce18f902423a0
#
_entry.id   8c00a11b0894127053bce18f902423a0
#
_cell.length_a   1.000
_cell.length_b   1.000
_cell.length_c   1.000
_cell.angle_alpha   90.00
_cell.angle_beta   90.00
_cell.angle_gamma   90.00
#
_symmetry.space_group_name_H-M   'P 1'
#
loop_
_entity.id
_entity.type
_entity.pdbx_description
1 polymer ?
#
loop_
_entity_poly.entity_id
_entity_poly.type
_entity_poly.pdbx_seq_one_letter_code
_entity_poly.pdbx_strand_id
1 'polypeptide(L)'
;MQNSGKVIGIIGAMDVEIELLLEEMKKTMDPHVRHIAGMDFNIGVIGRTTVVLAECGVGMVNAAVCARVMIDDFDVAAVLNTGIAGSLDASINIGDIVVATDAVNHIMDVANLGYDLGQTPGLQTLAFPCSPAFSNEVLLAADELGLNTHTGRVASGDRFIRDEAEKAHITGAFGAKCCEMEGAAIAQACYLSGVPCAIVRAISDKADGSSSIDYPTFETQAARQSAALVVRMIERRG
;
A
#
# COMPACT_ATOMS: atom_id res chain seq x y z
N MET A 1 -29.87 3.15 16.48
CA MET A 1 -28.87 2.26 15.88
C MET A 1 -27.59 3.06 15.83
N GLN A 2 -26.64 2.74 16.69
CA GLN A 2 -25.35 3.41 16.73
C GLN A 2 -24.61 3.11 15.43
N ASN A 3 -24.27 4.16 14.69
CA ASN A 3 -23.34 4.09 13.58
C ASN A 3 -21.95 3.86 14.21
N SER A 4 -21.62 2.61 14.53
CA SER A 4 -20.27 2.25 14.92
C SER A 4 -19.41 2.51 13.69
N GLY A 5 -18.68 3.63 13.68
CA GLY A 5 -17.78 4.02 12.60
C GLY A 5 -16.86 2.83 12.32
N LYS A 6 -16.90 2.35 11.08
CA LYS A 6 -16.08 1.21 10.66
C LYS A 6 -14.61 1.60 10.83
N VAL A 7 -13.87 0.83 11.62
CA VAL A 7 -12.43 1.03 11.84
C VAL A 7 -11.69 0.77 10.54
N ILE A 8 -10.76 1.66 10.19
CA ILE A 8 -9.89 1.51 9.00
C ILE A 8 -8.48 1.16 9.47
N GLY A 9 -7.95 0.05 8.97
CA GLY A 9 -6.54 -0.29 9.13
C GLY A 9 -5.69 0.47 8.12
N ILE A 10 -4.60 1.09 8.56
CA ILE A 10 -3.62 1.77 7.70
C ILE A 10 -2.26 1.17 7.96
N ILE A 11 -1.59 0.69 6.91
CA ILE A 11 -0.27 0.05 6.97
C ILE A 11 0.72 0.84 6.12
N GLY A 12 1.81 1.29 6.74
CA GLY A 12 3.05 1.68 6.07
C GLY A 12 4.16 0.71 6.43
N ALA A 13 5.21 0.64 5.64
CA ALA A 13 6.36 -0.24 5.89
C ALA A 13 7.47 0.43 6.70
N MET A 14 7.54 1.74 6.68
CA MET A 14 8.62 2.54 7.26
C MET A 14 8.08 3.71 8.08
N ASP A 15 8.84 4.15 9.08
CA ASP A 15 8.54 5.33 9.91
C ASP A 15 8.09 6.54 9.08
N VAL A 16 8.85 6.86 8.03
CA VAL A 16 8.60 8.01 7.16
C VAL A 16 7.25 7.96 6.45
N GLU A 17 6.69 6.77 6.25
CA GLU A 17 5.39 6.56 5.59
C GLU A 17 4.20 6.75 6.54
N ILE A 18 4.42 6.61 7.86
CA ILE A 18 3.36 6.72 8.87
C ILE A 18 3.48 7.95 9.78
N GLU A 19 4.64 8.62 9.80
CA GLU A 19 4.92 9.76 10.69
C GLU A 19 3.82 10.82 10.65
N LEU A 20 3.47 11.29 9.44
CA LEU A 20 2.43 12.32 9.27
C LEU A 20 1.05 11.85 9.76
N LEU A 21 0.72 10.58 9.55
CA LEU A 21 -0.55 9.99 10.02
C LEU A 21 -0.60 9.95 11.55
N LEU A 22 0.52 9.60 12.20
CA LEU A 22 0.66 9.66 13.66
C LEU A 22 0.53 11.09 14.20
N GLU A 23 1.14 12.06 13.52
CA GLU A 23 0.99 13.48 13.87
C GLU A 23 -0.47 13.93 13.79
N GLU A 24 -1.20 13.53 12.73
CA GLU A 24 -2.62 13.87 12.60
C GLU A 24 -3.48 13.23 13.69
N MET A 25 -3.22 11.98 14.06
CA MET A 25 -3.91 11.31 15.18
C MET A 25 -3.69 12.08 16.50
N LYS A 26 -2.45 12.50 16.78
CA LYS A 26 -2.07 13.23 17.99
C LYS A 26 -2.71 14.63 18.11
N LYS A 27 -3.15 15.23 17.00
CA LYS A 27 -3.91 16.50 17.05
C LYS A 27 -5.25 16.36 17.75
N THR A 28 -5.85 15.16 17.71
CA THR A 28 -7.13 14.89 18.38
C THR A 28 -6.91 14.34 19.78
N MET A 29 -6.07 13.31 19.91
CA MET A 29 -5.67 12.69 21.19
C MET A 29 -4.49 11.75 20.95
N ASP A 30 -3.70 11.50 21.97
CA ASP A 30 -2.65 10.50 21.90
C ASP A 30 -3.24 9.12 21.58
N PRO A 31 -2.71 8.39 20.60
CA PRO A 31 -3.20 7.07 20.24
C PRO A 31 -2.99 6.06 21.37
N HIS A 32 -3.94 5.14 21.52
CA HIS A 32 -3.73 3.97 22.36
C HIS A 32 -2.90 2.93 21.59
N VAL A 33 -1.77 2.53 22.15
CA VAL A 33 -0.83 1.59 21.49
C VAL A 33 -1.04 0.18 22.04
N ARG A 34 -1.15 -0.79 21.12
CA ARG A 34 -1.07 -2.23 21.42
C ARG A 34 0.12 -2.83 20.70
N HIS A 35 0.99 -3.50 21.44
CA HIS A 35 2.15 -4.21 20.87
C HIS A 35 1.78 -5.66 20.58
N ILE A 36 1.77 -6.07 19.29
CA ILE A 36 1.40 -7.41 18.85
C ILE A 36 2.35 -7.84 17.74
N ALA A 37 2.83 -9.08 17.77
CA ALA A 37 3.71 -9.66 16.76
C ALA A 37 4.97 -8.81 16.46
N GLY A 38 5.48 -8.08 17.47
CA GLY A 38 6.67 -7.21 17.31
C GLY A 38 6.38 -5.86 16.66
N MET A 39 5.13 -5.48 16.46
CA MET A 39 4.68 -4.23 15.84
C MET A 39 3.81 -3.42 16.78
N ASP A 40 3.86 -2.08 16.66
CA ASP A 40 2.99 -1.16 17.40
C ASP A 40 1.77 -0.80 16.56
N PHE A 41 0.59 -1.12 17.10
CA PHE A 41 -0.71 -0.76 16.53
C PHE A 41 -1.26 0.45 17.27
N ASN A 42 -1.29 1.59 16.59
CA ASN A 42 -1.72 2.88 17.11
C ASN A 42 -3.21 3.06 16.82
N ILE A 43 -4.05 3.01 17.85
CA ILE A 43 -5.51 3.16 17.75
C ILE A 43 -5.88 4.60 18.09
N GLY A 44 -6.54 5.30 17.17
CA GLY A 44 -6.91 6.71 17.37
C GLY A 44 -7.91 7.19 16.34
N VAL A 45 -7.97 8.49 16.15
CA VAL A 45 -8.93 9.15 15.26
C VAL A 45 -8.22 10.13 14.35
N ILE A 46 -8.53 10.08 13.06
CA ILE A 46 -8.18 11.11 12.08
C ILE A 46 -9.49 11.71 11.58
N GLY A 47 -9.66 13.04 11.71
CA GLY A 47 -10.95 13.67 11.46
C GLY A 47 -12.04 13.11 12.41
N ARG A 48 -12.96 12.32 11.88
CA ARG A 48 -14.04 11.65 12.65
C ARG A 48 -14.00 10.12 12.50
N THR A 49 -12.99 9.60 11.84
CA THR A 49 -12.85 8.17 11.53
C THR A 49 -11.89 7.51 12.51
N THR A 50 -12.31 6.41 13.11
CA THR A 50 -11.43 5.57 13.93
C THR A 50 -10.49 4.80 13.02
N VAL A 51 -9.19 4.88 13.29
CA VAL A 51 -8.14 4.21 12.54
C VAL A 51 -7.25 3.37 13.44
N VAL A 52 -6.71 2.29 12.89
CA VAL A 52 -5.59 1.53 13.44
C VAL A 52 -4.43 1.71 12.48
N LEU A 53 -3.38 2.37 12.94
CA LEU A 53 -2.19 2.67 12.15
C LEU A 53 -1.00 1.84 12.64
N ALA A 54 -0.30 1.16 11.74
CA ALA A 54 0.90 0.41 12.08
C ALA A 54 2.00 0.58 11.03
N GLU A 55 3.24 0.61 11.53
CA GLU A 55 4.43 0.32 10.75
C GLU A 55 4.68 -1.18 10.77
N CYS A 56 4.64 -1.80 9.60
CA CYS A 56 4.83 -3.25 9.53
C CYS A 56 6.29 -3.69 9.42
N GLY A 57 7.20 -2.79 9.04
CA GLY A 57 8.53 -3.15 8.56
C GLY A 57 8.50 -3.61 7.10
N VAL A 58 9.64 -3.51 6.43
CA VAL A 58 9.79 -3.85 5.01
C VAL A 58 9.60 -5.34 4.76
N GLY A 59 8.92 -5.67 3.66
CA GLY A 59 8.84 -7.02 3.12
C GLY A 59 7.51 -7.73 3.33
N MET A 60 7.28 -8.72 2.46
CA MET A 60 5.98 -9.37 2.29
C MET A 60 5.52 -10.12 3.54
N VAL A 61 6.42 -10.76 4.28
CA VAL A 61 6.06 -11.50 5.50
C VAL A 61 5.56 -10.56 6.59
N ASN A 62 6.29 -9.46 6.85
CA ASN A 62 5.90 -8.44 7.81
C ASN A 62 4.55 -7.84 7.45
N ALA A 63 4.36 -7.49 6.18
CA ALA A 63 3.13 -6.93 5.65
C ALA A 63 1.92 -7.86 5.82
N ALA A 64 2.08 -9.16 5.52
CA ALA A 64 1.01 -10.15 5.68
C ALA A 64 0.64 -10.34 7.15
N VAL A 65 1.63 -10.43 8.06
CA VAL A 65 1.40 -10.55 9.51
C VAL A 65 0.66 -9.32 10.03
N CYS A 66 1.10 -8.11 9.66
CA CYS A 66 0.45 -6.86 10.06
C CYS A 66 -1.02 -6.82 9.61
N ALA A 67 -1.29 -7.10 8.32
CA ALA A 67 -2.64 -7.12 7.78
C ALA A 67 -3.53 -8.13 8.52
N ARG A 68 -2.99 -9.32 8.83
CA ARG A 68 -3.74 -10.35 9.54
C ARG A 68 -4.07 -9.93 10.96
N VAL A 69 -3.13 -9.32 11.69
CA VAL A 69 -3.39 -8.78 13.04
C VAL A 69 -4.46 -7.69 12.99
N MET A 70 -4.41 -6.78 12.01
CA MET A 70 -5.45 -5.75 11.86
C MET A 70 -6.84 -6.36 11.67
N ILE A 71 -6.94 -7.41 10.90
CA ILE A 71 -8.20 -8.10 10.63
C ILE A 71 -8.72 -8.84 11.86
N ASP A 72 -7.86 -9.60 12.55
CA ASP A 72 -8.28 -10.48 13.63
C ASP A 72 -8.43 -9.79 14.98
N ASP A 73 -7.50 -8.90 15.32
CA ASP A 73 -7.43 -8.27 16.64
C ASP A 73 -8.18 -6.94 16.73
N PHE A 74 -8.41 -6.27 15.59
CA PHE A 74 -9.02 -4.94 15.54
C PHE A 74 -10.32 -4.88 14.72
N ASP A 75 -10.73 -6.00 14.09
CA ASP A 75 -11.96 -6.10 13.29
C ASP A 75 -12.11 -4.93 12.28
N VAL A 76 -11.00 -4.61 11.57
CA VAL A 76 -10.99 -3.50 10.62
C VAL A 76 -11.94 -3.78 9.45
N ALA A 77 -12.71 -2.79 9.06
CA ALA A 77 -13.66 -2.92 7.95
C ALA A 77 -13.01 -2.85 6.57
N ALA A 78 -11.81 -2.30 6.49
CA ALA A 78 -10.97 -2.24 5.29
C ALA A 78 -9.52 -1.97 5.69
N VAL A 79 -8.59 -2.36 4.83
CA VAL A 79 -7.15 -2.10 5.00
C VAL A 79 -6.66 -1.18 3.88
N LEU A 80 -5.98 -0.10 4.23
CA LEU A 80 -5.26 0.78 3.32
C LEU A 80 -3.76 0.57 3.49
N ASN A 81 -3.06 0.25 2.42
CA ASN A 81 -1.61 0.26 2.40
C ASN A 81 -1.12 1.54 1.71
N THR A 82 -0.34 2.32 2.43
CA THR A 82 0.29 3.56 1.96
C THR A 82 1.79 3.39 1.89
N GLY A 83 2.45 4.11 1.00
CA GLY A 83 3.90 4.07 0.89
C GLY A 83 4.41 4.59 -0.44
N ILE A 84 5.67 4.29 -0.70
CA ILE A 84 6.38 4.67 -1.92
C ILE A 84 6.62 3.47 -2.83
N ALA A 85 6.95 3.75 -4.10
CA ALA A 85 7.28 2.70 -5.07
C ALA A 85 8.18 3.23 -6.18
N GLY A 86 8.93 2.32 -6.80
CA GLY A 86 9.64 2.57 -8.05
C GLY A 86 8.70 2.45 -9.25
N SER A 87 8.73 3.43 -10.15
CA SER A 87 7.96 3.37 -11.40
C SER A 87 8.44 2.21 -12.29
N LEU A 88 7.49 1.57 -12.97
CA LEU A 88 7.70 0.61 -14.05
C LEU A 88 7.21 1.15 -15.40
N ASP A 89 6.69 2.36 -15.43
CA ASP A 89 6.13 3.02 -16.62
C ASP A 89 6.82 4.38 -16.80
N ALA A 90 7.47 4.58 -17.95
CA ALA A 90 8.23 5.80 -18.25
C ALA A 90 7.35 7.07 -18.25
N SER A 91 6.04 6.94 -18.42
CA SER A 91 5.11 8.08 -18.38
C SER A 91 4.77 8.54 -16.96
N ILE A 92 5.09 7.73 -15.94
CA ILE A 92 4.82 8.03 -14.53
C ILE A 92 6.05 8.69 -13.92
N ASN A 93 5.89 9.87 -13.35
CA ASN A 93 6.96 10.69 -12.83
C ASN A 93 7.08 10.58 -11.30
N ILE A 94 8.24 11.00 -10.77
CA ILE A 94 8.45 11.15 -9.33
C ILE A 94 7.40 12.13 -8.78
N GLY A 95 6.76 11.75 -7.67
CA GLY A 95 5.66 12.49 -7.06
C GLY A 95 4.28 12.17 -7.66
N ASP A 96 4.17 11.45 -8.78
CA ASP A 96 2.88 10.93 -9.22
C ASP A 96 2.38 9.85 -8.25
N ILE A 97 1.07 9.69 -8.19
CA ILE A 97 0.40 8.68 -7.34
C ILE A 97 -0.08 7.52 -8.19
N VAL A 98 0.22 6.31 -7.78
CA VAL A 98 -0.39 5.10 -8.32
C VAL A 98 -1.42 4.56 -7.31
N VAL A 99 -2.67 4.43 -7.74
CA VAL A 99 -3.75 3.76 -6.99
C VAL A 99 -3.97 2.39 -7.62
N ALA A 100 -3.72 1.33 -6.85
CA ALA A 100 -3.75 -0.02 -7.38
C ALA A 100 -5.17 -0.48 -7.76
N THR A 101 -5.28 -1.15 -8.90
CA THR A 101 -6.44 -1.97 -9.27
C THR A 101 -6.36 -3.36 -8.67
N ASP A 102 -5.16 -3.88 -8.63
CA ASP A 102 -4.78 -5.15 -8.04
C ASP A 102 -3.27 -5.17 -7.70
N ALA A 103 -2.83 -6.19 -6.97
CA ALA A 103 -1.42 -6.41 -6.69
C ALA A 103 -1.01 -7.85 -6.98
N VAL A 104 0.18 -8.04 -7.57
CA VAL A 104 0.74 -9.34 -7.93
C VAL A 104 2.07 -9.59 -7.21
N ASN A 105 2.28 -10.82 -6.76
CA ASN A 105 3.57 -11.27 -6.27
C ASN A 105 4.48 -11.64 -7.45
N HIS A 106 5.34 -10.72 -7.88
CA HIS A 106 6.19 -10.93 -9.06
C HIS A 106 7.34 -11.92 -8.86
N ILE A 107 7.63 -12.30 -7.61
CA ILE A 107 8.69 -13.28 -7.27
C ILE A 107 8.15 -14.71 -7.11
N MET A 108 6.84 -14.91 -7.14
CA MET A 108 6.25 -16.25 -7.12
C MET A 108 6.48 -16.92 -8.49
N ASP A 109 7.34 -17.90 -8.52
CA ASP A 109 7.63 -18.66 -9.73
C ASP A 109 7.59 -20.17 -9.47
N VAL A 110 6.52 -20.77 -9.93
CA VAL A 110 6.28 -22.22 -9.95
C VAL A 110 5.80 -22.65 -11.32
N ALA A 111 6.23 -21.94 -12.38
CA ALA A 111 5.84 -22.20 -13.76
C ALA A 111 6.26 -23.61 -14.23
N ASN A 112 7.34 -24.16 -13.68
CA ASN A 112 7.75 -25.54 -13.90
C ASN A 112 6.73 -26.59 -13.41
N LEU A 113 5.75 -26.20 -12.60
CA LEU A 113 4.63 -27.04 -12.12
C LEU A 113 3.34 -26.78 -12.90
N GLY A 114 3.37 -25.94 -13.94
CA GLY A 114 2.23 -25.64 -14.82
C GLY A 114 1.36 -24.48 -14.36
N TYR A 115 1.82 -23.65 -13.42
CA TYR A 115 1.15 -22.41 -13.02
C TYR A 115 1.66 -21.21 -13.83
N ASP A 116 0.87 -20.16 -13.91
CA ASP A 116 1.35 -18.89 -14.47
C ASP A 116 2.38 -18.25 -13.54
N LEU A 117 3.32 -17.49 -14.12
CA LEU A 117 4.26 -16.69 -13.34
C LEU A 117 3.49 -15.71 -12.45
N GLY A 118 3.82 -15.65 -11.17
CA GLY A 118 3.11 -14.84 -10.16
C GLY A 118 1.90 -15.55 -9.52
N GLN A 119 1.46 -16.67 -10.06
CA GLN A 119 0.30 -17.39 -9.51
C GLN A 119 0.66 -18.17 -8.25
N THR A 120 -0.06 -17.90 -7.17
CA THR A 120 0.05 -18.71 -5.94
C THR A 120 -0.70 -20.04 -6.13
N PRO A 121 -0.05 -21.20 -5.99
CA PRO A 121 -0.71 -22.49 -6.11
C PRO A 121 -1.92 -22.62 -5.18
N GLY A 122 -3.02 -23.18 -5.72
CA GLY A 122 -4.27 -23.35 -4.98
C GLY A 122 -5.19 -22.13 -4.98
N LEU A 123 -4.73 -20.97 -5.46
CA LEU A 123 -5.57 -19.79 -5.65
C LEU A 123 -5.99 -19.64 -7.13
N GLN A 124 -7.23 -19.16 -7.34
CA GLN A 124 -7.79 -19.01 -8.70
C GLN A 124 -7.48 -17.65 -9.33
N THR A 125 -6.74 -16.80 -8.64
CA THR A 125 -6.37 -15.48 -9.13
C THR A 125 -4.86 -15.33 -9.24
N LEU A 126 -4.40 -14.66 -10.29
CA LEU A 126 -3.00 -14.28 -10.47
C LEU A 126 -2.62 -13.08 -9.60
N ALA A 127 -3.52 -12.08 -9.54
CA ALA A 127 -3.34 -10.86 -8.79
C ALA A 127 -4.52 -10.65 -7.84
N PHE A 128 -4.26 -10.05 -6.69
CA PHE A 128 -5.26 -9.84 -5.64
C PHE A 128 -5.94 -8.49 -5.84
N PRO A 129 -7.28 -8.45 -6.05
CA PRO A 129 -7.98 -7.23 -6.40
C PRO A 129 -8.04 -6.25 -5.23
N CYS A 130 -7.82 -4.97 -5.52
CA CYS A 130 -8.19 -3.87 -4.63
C CYS A 130 -9.69 -3.57 -4.75
N SER A 131 -10.28 -3.01 -3.69
CA SER A 131 -11.69 -2.61 -3.69
C SER A 131 -11.90 -1.38 -4.57
N PRO A 132 -12.68 -1.44 -5.67
CA PRO A 132 -12.92 -0.27 -6.51
C PRO A 132 -13.56 0.89 -5.76
N ALA A 133 -14.47 0.60 -4.82
CA ALA A 133 -15.13 1.63 -4.02
C ALA A 133 -14.13 2.34 -3.10
N PHE A 134 -13.24 1.57 -2.45
CA PHE A 134 -12.24 2.14 -1.54
C PHE A 134 -11.13 2.88 -2.31
N SER A 135 -10.68 2.34 -3.45
CA SER A 135 -9.72 3.03 -4.35
C SER A 135 -10.31 4.34 -4.90
N ASN A 136 -11.62 4.39 -5.20
CA ASN A 136 -12.26 5.62 -5.65
C ASN A 136 -12.27 6.73 -4.58
N GLU A 137 -12.37 6.39 -3.29
CA GLU A 137 -12.25 7.38 -2.22
C GLU A 137 -10.85 8.03 -2.21
N VAL A 138 -9.81 7.24 -2.49
CA VAL A 138 -8.43 7.73 -2.64
C VAL A 138 -8.32 8.66 -3.85
N LEU A 139 -8.86 8.26 -5.01
CA LEU A 139 -8.82 9.07 -6.23
C LEU A 139 -9.51 10.42 -6.06
N LEU A 140 -10.66 10.46 -5.37
CA LEU A 140 -11.36 11.70 -5.07
C LEU A 140 -10.56 12.62 -4.14
N ALA A 141 -9.85 12.07 -3.17
CA ALA A 141 -8.97 12.85 -2.29
C ALA A 141 -7.74 13.37 -3.05
N ALA A 142 -7.19 12.58 -3.97
CA ALA A 142 -6.07 12.98 -4.81
C ALA A 142 -6.44 14.13 -5.77
N ASP A 143 -7.63 14.09 -6.36
CA ASP A 143 -8.18 15.16 -7.21
C ASP A 143 -8.29 16.48 -6.45
N GLU A 144 -8.80 16.46 -5.21
CA GLU A 144 -8.89 17.65 -4.35
C GLU A 144 -7.53 18.24 -3.99
N LEU A 145 -6.49 17.40 -3.91
CA LEU A 145 -5.12 17.83 -3.66
C LEU A 145 -4.36 18.23 -4.93
N GLY A 146 -4.99 18.10 -6.10
CA GLY A 146 -4.38 18.39 -7.40
C GLY A 146 -3.22 17.44 -7.73
N LEU A 147 -3.25 16.19 -7.22
CA LEU A 147 -2.20 15.20 -7.46
C LEU A 147 -2.42 14.51 -8.80
N ASN A 148 -1.33 14.30 -9.54
CA ASN A 148 -1.38 13.49 -10.75
C ASN A 148 -1.50 12.01 -10.39
N THR A 149 -2.55 11.35 -10.87
CA THR A 149 -2.86 9.96 -10.49
C THR A 149 -2.87 9.02 -11.68
N HIS A 150 -2.39 7.81 -11.45
CA HIS A 150 -2.46 6.69 -12.36
C HIS A 150 -3.14 5.51 -11.66
N THR A 151 -3.85 4.69 -12.42
CA THR A 151 -4.42 3.45 -11.90
C THR A 151 -3.82 2.26 -12.63
N GLY A 152 -3.64 1.15 -11.91
CA GLY A 152 -3.13 -0.07 -12.52
C GLY A 152 -2.58 -1.06 -11.51
N ARG A 153 -1.95 -2.11 -12.02
CA ARG A 153 -1.36 -3.16 -11.20
C ARG A 153 -0.11 -2.68 -10.47
N VAL A 154 0.03 -3.13 -9.21
CA VAL A 154 1.26 -3.01 -8.43
C VAL A 154 1.95 -4.38 -8.38
N ALA A 155 3.26 -4.42 -8.55
CA ALA A 155 4.06 -5.63 -8.44
C ALA A 155 4.86 -5.61 -7.13
N SER A 156 4.72 -6.65 -6.29
CA SER A 156 5.42 -6.74 -5.01
C SER A 156 6.38 -7.91 -4.95
N GLY A 157 7.49 -7.73 -4.23
CA GLY A 157 8.45 -8.79 -3.96
C GLY A 157 9.54 -8.35 -2.99
N ASP A 158 10.18 -9.28 -2.29
CA ASP A 158 11.20 -8.98 -1.25
C ASP A 158 12.56 -8.55 -1.86
N ARG A 159 12.51 -7.61 -2.84
CA ARG A 159 13.69 -7.06 -3.50
C ARG A 159 13.47 -5.62 -3.91
N PHE A 160 14.45 -4.76 -3.67
CA PHE A 160 14.49 -3.42 -4.25
C PHE A 160 14.95 -3.53 -5.72
N ILE A 161 14.05 -3.26 -6.67
CA ILE A 161 14.28 -3.40 -8.10
C ILE A 161 14.92 -2.12 -8.64
N ARG A 162 16.20 -2.20 -9.05
CA ARG A 162 17.00 -1.09 -9.58
C ARG A 162 17.35 -1.26 -11.05
N ASP A 163 17.52 -2.50 -11.47
CA ASP A 163 18.01 -2.86 -12.79
C ASP A 163 16.92 -2.67 -13.84
N GLU A 164 17.26 -2.02 -14.97
CA GLU A 164 16.31 -1.77 -16.05
C GLU A 164 15.78 -3.05 -16.70
N ALA A 165 16.62 -4.09 -16.80
CA ALA A 165 16.20 -5.35 -17.39
C ALA A 165 15.21 -6.09 -16.46
N GLU A 166 15.40 -6.00 -15.14
CA GLU A 166 14.44 -6.51 -14.17
C GLU A 166 13.12 -5.72 -14.23
N LYS A 167 13.17 -4.38 -14.29
CA LYS A 167 11.98 -3.53 -14.47
C LYS A 167 11.22 -3.89 -15.75
N ALA A 168 11.94 -4.02 -16.87
CA ALA A 168 11.37 -4.41 -18.16
C ALA A 168 10.74 -5.82 -18.09
N HIS A 169 11.39 -6.77 -17.41
CA HIS A 169 10.85 -8.12 -17.21
C HIS A 169 9.53 -8.08 -16.42
N ILE A 170 9.49 -7.38 -15.30
CA ILE A 170 8.28 -7.26 -14.46
C ILE A 170 7.15 -6.58 -15.25
N THR A 171 7.47 -5.51 -15.97
CA THR A 171 6.50 -4.81 -16.82
C THR A 171 5.95 -5.72 -17.91
N GLY A 172 6.82 -6.44 -18.60
CA GLY A 172 6.44 -7.36 -19.69
C GLY A 172 5.61 -8.55 -19.21
N ALA A 173 5.94 -9.10 -18.04
CA ALA A 173 5.25 -10.25 -17.49
C ALA A 173 3.89 -9.90 -16.86
N PHE A 174 3.78 -8.75 -16.20
CA PHE A 174 2.62 -8.44 -15.36
C PHE A 174 1.85 -7.18 -15.78
N GLY A 175 2.40 -6.32 -16.63
CA GLY A 175 1.80 -5.04 -17.01
C GLY A 175 1.68 -4.06 -15.82
N ALA A 176 2.55 -4.21 -14.81
CA ALA A 176 2.51 -3.41 -13.61
C ALA A 176 2.97 -1.96 -13.85
N LYS A 177 2.40 -1.01 -13.09
CA LYS A 177 2.70 0.41 -13.13
C LYS A 177 3.86 0.81 -12.23
N CYS A 178 4.00 0.13 -11.10
CA CYS A 178 5.11 0.33 -10.16
C CYS A 178 5.43 -0.96 -9.42
N CYS A 179 6.59 -0.99 -8.75
CA CYS A 179 7.00 -2.10 -7.90
C CYS A 179 7.39 -1.61 -6.50
N GLU A 180 7.10 -2.45 -5.51
CA GLU A 180 7.35 -2.23 -4.10
C GLU A 180 7.47 -3.58 -3.37
N MET A 181 7.35 -3.63 -2.03
CA MET A 181 7.73 -4.84 -1.30
C MET A 181 6.63 -5.38 -0.35
N GLU A 182 5.39 -4.86 -0.34
CA GLU A 182 4.33 -5.22 0.64
C GLU A 182 2.95 -5.46 0.05
N GLY A 183 2.56 -4.68 -0.95
CA GLY A 183 1.17 -4.54 -1.40
C GLY A 183 0.49 -5.86 -1.76
N ALA A 184 1.18 -6.75 -2.48
CA ALA A 184 0.61 -8.05 -2.85
C ALA A 184 0.35 -8.95 -1.63
N ALA A 185 1.22 -8.89 -0.60
CA ALA A 185 1.04 -9.67 0.63
C ALA A 185 -0.16 -9.18 1.45
N ILE A 186 -0.33 -7.85 1.55
CA ILE A 186 -1.49 -7.23 2.21
C ILE A 186 -2.77 -7.56 1.43
N ALA A 187 -2.75 -7.38 0.10
CA ALA A 187 -3.90 -7.68 -0.74
C ALA A 187 -4.29 -9.16 -0.69
N GLN A 188 -3.31 -10.08 -0.65
CA GLN A 188 -3.55 -11.51 -0.49
C GLN A 188 -4.18 -11.83 0.87
N ALA A 189 -3.66 -11.27 1.97
CA ALA A 189 -4.21 -11.45 3.30
C ALA A 189 -5.67 -10.96 3.38
N CYS A 190 -5.95 -9.79 2.79
CA CYS A 190 -7.29 -9.22 2.71
C CYS A 190 -8.22 -10.09 1.84
N TYR A 191 -7.76 -10.55 0.66
CA TYR A 191 -8.50 -11.43 -0.24
C TYR A 191 -8.92 -12.73 0.46
N LEU A 192 -7.99 -13.39 1.13
CA LEU A 192 -8.26 -14.63 1.87
C LEU A 192 -9.21 -14.43 3.05
N SER A 193 -9.27 -13.22 3.59
CA SER A 193 -10.13 -12.87 4.74
C SER A 193 -11.46 -12.23 4.34
N GLY A 194 -11.67 -11.95 3.05
CA GLY A 194 -12.88 -11.25 2.57
C GLY A 194 -12.97 -9.78 3.02
N VAL A 195 -11.84 -9.14 3.35
CA VAL A 195 -11.76 -7.75 3.78
C VAL A 195 -11.34 -6.87 2.61
N PRO A 196 -12.03 -5.75 2.33
CA PRO A 196 -11.63 -4.83 1.27
C PRO A 196 -10.25 -4.21 1.54
N CYS A 197 -9.43 -4.04 0.49
CA CYS A 197 -8.19 -3.28 0.59
C CYS A 197 -8.08 -2.22 -0.51
N ALA A 198 -7.23 -1.22 -0.25
CA ALA A 198 -6.69 -0.30 -1.25
C ALA A 198 -5.19 -0.16 -1.05
N ILE A 199 -4.46 0.07 -2.15
CA ILE A 199 -3.01 0.28 -2.14
C ILE A 199 -2.73 1.59 -2.86
N VAL A 200 -1.96 2.45 -2.20
CA VAL A 200 -1.55 3.76 -2.70
C VAL A 200 -0.04 3.86 -2.66
N ARG A 201 0.55 4.32 -3.76
CA ARG A 201 1.99 4.51 -3.86
C ARG A 201 2.32 5.88 -4.45
N ALA A 202 3.15 6.66 -3.76
CA ALA A 202 3.80 7.81 -4.36
C ALA A 202 5.12 7.36 -5.01
N ILE A 203 5.38 7.82 -6.22
CA ILE A 203 6.57 7.40 -6.95
C ILE A 203 7.81 8.12 -6.43
N SER A 204 8.79 7.35 -5.98
CA SER A 204 10.07 7.83 -5.44
C SER A 204 11.22 7.77 -6.44
N ASP A 205 11.13 6.91 -7.44
CA ASP A 205 12.16 6.69 -8.45
C ASP A 205 11.57 6.25 -9.79
N LYS A 206 12.31 6.50 -10.87
CA LYS A 206 11.85 6.29 -12.24
C LYS A 206 12.26 4.93 -12.82
N ALA A 207 11.63 4.61 -13.95
CA ALA A 207 11.91 3.39 -14.73
C ALA A 207 13.12 3.53 -15.67
N ASP A 208 13.91 4.60 -15.59
CA ASP A 208 14.97 4.99 -16.52
C ASP A 208 16.39 4.68 -16.03
N GLY A 209 16.53 3.80 -15.03
CA GLY A 209 17.83 3.43 -14.44
C GLY A 209 18.37 4.39 -13.38
N SER A 210 17.69 5.51 -13.09
CA SER A 210 18.12 6.51 -12.10
C SER A 210 17.80 6.14 -10.65
N SER A 211 17.11 5.03 -10.38
CA SER A 211 16.54 4.65 -9.08
C SER A 211 17.51 4.75 -7.90
N SER A 212 18.79 4.43 -8.10
CA SER A 212 19.80 4.51 -7.03
C SER A 212 20.13 5.93 -6.59
N ILE A 213 19.82 6.93 -7.41
CA ILE A 213 20.00 8.36 -7.15
C ILE A 213 18.67 8.97 -6.70
N ASP A 214 17.58 8.60 -7.35
CA ASP A 214 16.24 9.15 -7.13
C ASP A 214 15.73 8.75 -5.74
N TYR A 215 15.79 7.47 -5.39
CA TYR A 215 15.22 6.96 -4.14
C TYR A 215 15.71 7.71 -2.91
N PRO A 216 17.01 7.84 -2.60
CA PRO A 216 17.48 8.57 -1.43
C PRO A 216 17.13 10.06 -1.45
N THR A 217 16.92 10.62 -2.65
CA THR A 217 16.62 12.05 -2.82
C THR A 217 15.14 12.34 -2.57
N PHE A 218 14.24 11.47 -3.00
CA PHE A 218 12.80 11.73 -3.03
C PHE A 218 11.96 10.90 -2.08
N GLU A 219 12.56 9.91 -1.37
CA GLU A 219 11.89 9.02 -0.43
C GLU A 219 10.98 9.77 0.56
N THR A 220 11.55 10.71 1.31
CA THR A 220 10.81 11.46 2.33
C THR A 220 9.68 12.29 1.73
N GLN A 221 9.92 12.94 0.59
CA GLN A 221 8.91 13.75 -0.07
C GLN A 221 7.74 12.89 -0.57
N ALA A 222 8.04 11.78 -1.25
CA ALA A 222 7.05 10.85 -1.76
C ALA A 222 6.24 10.21 -0.63
N ALA A 223 6.90 9.79 0.46
CA ALA A 223 6.24 9.21 1.63
C ALA A 223 5.26 10.20 2.28
N ARG A 224 5.69 11.43 2.51
CA ARG A 224 4.82 12.49 3.05
C ARG A 224 3.65 12.82 2.14
N GLN A 225 3.85 12.81 0.83
CA GLN A 225 2.77 13.03 -0.13
C GLN A 225 1.73 11.91 -0.09
N SER A 226 2.17 10.64 -0.05
CA SER A 226 1.29 9.48 0.12
C SER A 226 0.50 9.58 1.43
N ALA A 227 1.17 9.89 2.54
CA ALA A 227 0.53 10.05 3.85
C ALA A 227 -0.49 11.20 3.87
N ALA A 228 -0.16 12.36 3.28
CA ALA A 228 -1.08 13.49 3.19
C ALA A 228 -2.35 13.16 2.38
N LEU A 229 -2.21 12.39 1.30
CA LEU A 229 -3.33 11.87 0.53
C LEU A 229 -4.23 10.97 1.39
N VAL A 230 -3.63 10.07 2.16
CA VAL A 230 -4.38 9.18 3.06
C VAL A 230 -5.10 9.96 4.16
N VAL A 231 -4.45 10.95 4.78
CA VAL A 231 -5.10 11.87 5.74
C VAL A 231 -6.34 12.48 5.11
N ARG A 232 -6.19 13.08 3.92
CA ARG A 232 -7.32 13.72 3.22
C ARG A 232 -8.45 12.74 2.93
N MET A 233 -8.12 11.53 2.48
CA MET A 233 -9.12 10.50 2.21
C MET A 233 -9.88 10.11 3.48
N ILE A 234 -9.19 9.94 4.61
CA ILE A 234 -9.82 9.59 5.90
C ILE A 234 -10.72 10.73 6.42
N GLU A 235 -10.28 12.00 6.31
CA GLU A 235 -11.08 13.16 6.70
C GLU A 235 -12.41 13.26 5.93
N ARG A 236 -12.43 12.87 4.65
CA ARG A 236 -13.64 12.85 3.83
C ARG A 236 -14.70 11.85 4.29
N ARG A 237 -14.32 10.85 5.07
CA ARG A 237 -15.25 9.81 5.58
C ARG A 237 -16.02 10.27 6.81
N GLY A 238 -15.61 11.31 7.48
CA GLY A 238 -16.20 11.89 8.69
C GLY A 238 -16.91 13.20 8.43
#